data_43b6a29f483a480bea0ddd0fc3c96734
#
_entry.id   43b6a29f483a480bea0ddd0fc3c96734
#
_cell.length_a   1.000
_cell.length_b   1.000
_cell.length_c   1.000
_cell.angle_alpha   90.00
_cell.angle_beta   90.00
_cell.angle_gamma   90.00
#
_symmetry.space_group_name_H-M   'P 1'
#
loop_
_entity.id
_entity.type
_entity.pdbx_description
1 polymer ?
#
loop_
_entity_poly.entity_id
_entity_poly.type
_entity_poly.pdbx_seq_one_letter_code
_entity_poly.pdbx_strand_id
1 'polypeptide(L)' 'ERFHAALAAFDSFLSSGAALQSPAEKIFQGAIADALTHVGQLSLLRRLAGSPVRPENYHVANIEAGLTGPNQNAPVMEFD' A
#
# COMPACT_ATOMS: atom_id res chain seq x y z
N GLU A 1 -15.42 -2.49 -1.65
CA GLU A 1 -15.01 -1.11 -1.42
C GLU A 1 -14.10 -0.64 -2.56
N ARG A 2 -14.27 0.60 -2.98
CA ARG A 2 -13.65 1.13 -4.21
C ARG A 2 -12.11 1.10 -4.17
N PHE A 3 -11.51 1.45 -3.04
CA PHE A 3 -10.06 1.49 -2.94
C PHE A 3 -9.43 0.10 -3.11
N HIS A 4 -9.94 -0.87 -2.35
CA HIS A 4 -9.41 -2.24 -2.41
C HIS A 4 -9.70 -2.91 -3.75
N ALA A 5 -10.84 -2.60 -4.36
CA ALA A 5 -11.16 -3.10 -5.69
C ALA A 5 -10.20 -2.55 -6.75
N ALA A 6 -9.89 -1.26 -6.68
CA ALA A 6 -8.93 -0.62 -7.58
C ALA A 6 -7.51 -1.18 -7.38
N LEU A 7 -7.10 -1.39 -6.13
CA LEU A 7 -5.80 -1.96 -5.80
C LEU A 7 -5.67 -3.39 -6.33
N ALA A 8 -6.70 -4.21 -6.16
CA ALA A 8 -6.73 -5.58 -6.68
C ALA A 8 -6.68 -5.61 -8.21
N ALA A 9 -7.38 -4.70 -8.88
CA ALA A 9 -7.34 -4.58 -10.35
C ALA A 9 -5.95 -4.18 -10.84
N PHE A 10 -5.29 -3.25 -10.16
CA PHE A 10 -3.92 -2.83 -10.48
C PHE A 10 -2.94 -4.00 -10.29
N ASP A 11 -3.05 -4.71 -9.17
CA ASP A 11 -2.22 -5.88 -8.90
C ASP A 11 -2.39 -6.96 -9.96
N SER A 12 -3.63 -7.26 -10.34
CA SER A 12 -3.95 -8.24 -11.39
C SER A 12 -3.36 -7.83 -12.73
N PHE A 13 -3.45 -6.54 -13.09
CA PHE A 13 -2.87 -6.02 -14.32
C PHE A 13 -1.36 -6.20 -14.35
N LEU A 14 -0.67 -5.84 -13.26
CA LEU A 14 0.79 -5.99 -13.17
C LEU A 14 1.21 -7.46 -13.24
N SER A 15 0.45 -8.35 -12.61
CA SER A 15 0.73 -9.79 -12.59
C SER A 15 0.43 -10.49 -13.90
N SER A 16 -0.40 -9.90 -14.76
CA SER A 16 -0.85 -10.52 -16.02
C SER A 16 0.26 -10.60 -17.08
N GLY A 17 1.34 -9.84 -16.92
CA GLY A 17 2.38 -9.75 -17.93
C GLY A 17 1.98 -8.91 -19.14
N ALA A 18 0.87 -8.18 -19.09
CA ALA A 18 0.45 -7.28 -20.15
C ALA A 18 1.49 -6.17 -20.36
N ALA A 19 1.60 -5.70 -21.61
CA ALA A 19 2.54 -4.64 -21.94
C ALA A 19 2.21 -3.35 -21.19
N LEU A 20 3.21 -2.76 -20.54
CA LEU A 20 3.08 -1.49 -19.84
C LEU A 20 3.23 -0.34 -20.84
N GLN A 21 2.43 0.71 -20.67
CA GLN A 21 2.54 1.92 -21.49
C GLN A 21 3.72 2.79 -21.06
N SER A 22 4.25 2.57 -19.86
CA SER A 22 5.41 3.24 -19.32
C SER A 22 6.40 2.22 -18.77
N PRO A 23 7.71 2.53 -18.69
CA PRO A 23 8.66 1.65 -18.00
C PRO A 23 8.24 1.38 -16.54
N ALA A 24 8.55 0.19 -16.05
CA ALA A 24 8.17 -0.21 -14.68
C ALA A 24 8.70 0.77 -13.62
N GLU A 25 9.92 1.26 -13.78
CA GLU A 25 10.50 2.24 -12.86
C GLU A 25 9.74 3.57 -12.82
N LYS A 26 9.09 3.95 -13.91
CA LYS A 26 8.25 5.16 -13.96
C LYS A 26 6.93 4.94 -13.22
N ILE A 27 6.37 3.75 -13.30
CA ILE A 27 5.18 3.38 -12.52
C ILE A 27 5.52 3.40 -11.02
N PHE A 28 6.68 2.87 -10.65
CA PHE A 28 7.14 2.86 -9.26
C PHE A 28 7.36 4.28 -8.73
N GLN A 29 8.14 5.10 -9.43
CA GLN A 29 8.47 6.45 -8.95
C GLN A 29 7.32 7.43 -9.09
N GLY A 30 6.35 7.17 -9.93
CA GLY A 30 5.14 7.97 -10.10
C GLY A 30 4.01 7.47 -9.22
N ALA A 31 3.17 6.60 -9.77
CA ALA A 31 1.93 6.17 -9.12
C ALA A 31 2.15 5.52 -7.75
N ILE A 32 3.12 4.64 -7.63
CA ILE A 32 3.35 3.91 -6.37
C ILE A 32 3.95 4.83 -5.32
N ALA A 33 4.97 5.62 -5.66
CA ALA A 33 5.58 6.55 -4.72
C ALA A 33 4.58 7.63 -4.27
N ASP A 34 3.74 8.11 -5.20
CA ASP A 34 2.67 9.06 -4.88
C ASP A 34 1.66 8.45 -3.89
N ALA A 35 1.25 7.21 -4.12
CA ALA A 35 0.37 6.50 -3.21
C ALA A 35 0.95 6.37 -1.81
N LEU A 36 2.24 6.05 -1.69
CA LEU A 36 2.93 5.94 -0.39
C LEU A 36 2.96 7.30 0.33
N THR A 37 3.16 8.39 -0.41
CA THR A 37 3.11 9.75 0.15
C THR A 37 1.73 10.03 0.74
N HIS A 38 0.67 9.71 0.02
CA HIS A 38 -0.70 9.91 0.50
C HIS A 38 -1.04 9.04 1.70
N VAL A 39 -0.54 7.82 1.75
CA VAL A 39 -0.71 6.94 2.93
C VAL A 39 -0.12 7.61 4.18
N GLY A 40 1.07 8.19 4.06
CA GLY A 40 1.69 8.94 5.15
C GLY A 40 0.84 10.14 5.60
N GLN A 41 0.27 10.88 4.64
CA GLN A 41 -0.62 12.00 4.93
C GLN A 41 -1.89 11.55 5.66
N LEU A 42 -2.51 10.45 5.21
CA LEU A 42 -3.69 9.89 5.86
C LEU A 42 -3.39 9.44 7.29
N SER A 43 -2.24 8.82 7.51
CA SER A 43 -1.80 8.40 8.84
C SER A 43 -1.64 9.59 9.77
N LEU A 44 -1.06 10.69 9.28
CA LEU A 44 -0.92 11.93 10.05
C LEU A 44 -2.28 12.53 10.37
N LEU A 45 -3.19 12.63 9.39
CA LEU A 45 -4.52 13.17 9.60
C LEU A 45 -5.31 12.36 10.63
N ARG A 46 -5.18 11.04 10.63
CA ARG A 46 -5.81 10.19 11.63
C ARG A 46 -5.27 10.46 13.02
N ARG A 47 -3.97 10.68 13.15
CA ARG A 47 -3.35 11.03 14.43
C ARG A 47 -3.87 12.36 14.95
N LEU A 48 -3.94 13.36 14.08
CA LEU A 48 -4.48 14.69 14.44
C LEU A 48 -5.96 14.62 14.83
N ALA A 49 -6.72 13.69 14.24
CA ALA A 49 -8.14 13.49 14.54
C ALA A 49 -8.37 12.64 15.80
N GLY A 50 -7.31 12.22 16.49
CA GLY A 50 -7.45 11.41 17.70
C GLY A 50 -7.69 9.91 17.48
N SER A 51 -7.49 9.43 16.24
CA SER A 51 -7.67 8.02 15.88
C SER A 51 -6.43 7.48 15.15
N PRO A 52 -5.26 7.47 15.82
CA PRO A 52 -4.02 7.07 15.16
C PRO A 52 -4.02 5.60 14.76
N VAL A 53 -3.31 5.30 13.65
CA VAL A 53 -2.91 3.94 13.34
C VAL A 53 -1.55 3.68 14.00
N ARG A 54 -1.32 2.45 14.44
CA ARG A 54 -0.03 2.06 14.97
C ARG A 54 0.92 1.81 13.79
N PRO A 55 2.09 2.46 13.79
CA PRO A 55 3.07 2.18 12.75
C PRO A 55 3.71 0.82 12.97
N GLU A 56 3.99 0.13 11.88
CA GLU A 56 4.68 -1.15 11.90
C GLU A 56 6.08 -0.99 11.32
N ASN A 57 7.03 -1.75 11.84
CA ASN A 57 8.37 -1.83 11.23
C ASN A 57 8.28 -2.65 9.94
N TYR A 58 8.31 -1.97 8.81
CA TYR A 58 8.16 -2.61 7.50
C TYR A 58 9.33 -3.57 7.16
N HIS A 59 10.49 -3.36 7.77
CA HIS A 59 11.64 -4.22 7.50
C HIS A 59 11.40 -5.67 7.94
N VAL A 60 10.65 -5.86 9.02
CA VAL A 60 10.34 -7.19 9.56
C VAL A 60 8.88 -7.59 9.32
N ALA A 61 8.10 -6.75 8.68
CA ALA A 61 6.68 -6.99 8.44
C ALA A 61 6.48 -8.22 7.55
N ASN A 62 5.41 -8.95 7.81
CA ASN A 62 5.00 -10.09 7.01
C ASN A 62 4.13 -9.61 5.84
N ILE A 63 4.77 -9.07 4.82
CA ILE A 63 4.11 -8.54 3.63
C ILE A 63 4.06 -9.63 2.56
N GLU A 64 2.87 -9.91 2.07
CA GLU A 64 2.62 -11.00 1.13
C GLU A 64 2.09 -10.45 -0.19
N ALA A 65 2.75 -10.80 -1.29
CA ALA A 65 2.32 -10.40 -2.62
C ALA A 65 0.93 -10.95 -2.94
N GLY A 66 0.08 -10.14 -3.55
CA GLY A 66 -1.28 -10.52 -3.90
C GLY A 66 -2.31 -10.33 -2.79
N LEU A 67 -1.89 -10.05 -1.57
CA LEU A 67 -2.79 -9.80 -0.45
C LEU A 67 -3.16 -8.32 -0.41
N THR A 68 -4.15 -7.94 -1.21
CA THR A 68 -4.52 -6.53 -1.47
C THR A 68 -5.75 -6.04 -0.70
N GLY A 69 -6.42 -6.92 0.05
CA GLY A 69 -7.64 -6.58 0.78
C GLY A 69 -7.38 -6.04 2.18
N PRO A 70 -8.45 -5.78 2.95
CA PRO A 70 -8.31 -5.25 4.31
C PRO A 70 -7.79 -6.28 5.32
N ASN A 71 -7.88 -7.57 5.00
CA ASN A 71 -7.45 -8.65 5.89
C ASN A 71 -5.98 -8.96 5.66
N GLN A 72 -5.12 -8.14 6.21
CA GLN A 72 -3.67 -8.29 6.10
C GLN A 72 -3.13 -9.23 7.18
N ASN A 73 -1.91 -9.71 6.98
CA ASN A 73 -1.21 -10.47 8.00
C ASN A 73 -1.04 -9.64 9.27
N ALA A 74 -1.03 -10.33 10.41
CA ALA A 74 -0.83 -9.66 11.70
C ALA A 74 0.54 -8.95 11.73
N PRO A 75 0.63 -7.79 12.38
CA PRO A 75 1.90 -7.09 12.50
C PRO A 75 2.91 -7.91 13.30
N VAL A 76 4.17 -7.86 12.88
CA VAL A 76 5.28 -8.53 13.55
C VAL A 76 5.88 -7.62 14.63
N MET A 77 6.06 -6.35 14.32
CA MET A 77 6.63 -5.37 15.24
C MET A 77 6.00 -4.01 15.01
N GLU A 78 5.23 -3.58 16.00
CA GLU A 78 4.60 -2.26 15.99
C GLU A 78 5.36 -1.29 16.87
N PHE A 79 5.36 -0.01 16.49
CA PHE A 79 5.87 1.09 17.31
C PHE A 79 4.74 1.75 18.07
N ASP A 80 5.06 2.39 19.18
CA ASP A 80 4.09 3.16 19.97
C ASP A 80 3.75 4.51 19.33
#